data_79317926dfb24bac0df3bb9c36157eb0
#
_entry.id   79317926dfb24bac0df3bb9c36157eb0
#
_cell.length_a   1.000
_cell.length_b   1.000
_cell.length_c   1.000
_cell.angle_alpha   90.00
_cell.angle_beta   90.00
_cell.angle_gamma   90.00
#
_symmetry.space_group_name_H-M   'P 1'
#
loop_
_entity.id
_entity.type
_entity.pdbx_description
1 polymer ?
#
loop_
_entity_poly.entity_id
_entity_poly.type
_entity_poly.pdbx_seq_one_letter_code
_entity_poly.pdbx_strand_id
1 'polypeptide(L)'
;MPNIVPLDMPAAYWRDKAKHASRAGDYPEAVRLFRAALRKHDDNATRRELAATYADMHSFLAADRLYMENLARDPADVDSVYGLARSRSLAGDERAMAEILDTYLRAAPCGEQADHARDILWRLPKAEKEPPRMHRAQVLCAQAADHQNEPQRAFEMAKLSWKRGKTPECAQLLCELYLHAHKPRRALQYAYIACNMQPQDLNSRLQLAQALRVANMPQASRAALRQAMPLCKTHDQAPAFCRMAMTLDFPDLAEEMMEQRLREWPCSVEYLLLLALALYAQGKDQEREKSALRRAEMLDEDDHMARALLEMPWHDGPQDPRQMMKQSIRFMENMAEMAGGDEEDPQHLHRQLVAMLRLPMPGMTEMAVHLMMQTHDAVGLRLALLEGSLPPVLYALILDELKEMGEPLPCYARPDGRLCLVPPRRRPPYDADLHDLVRELLHRNHGSAALDVVARQIPQLWRRLPESARRHYAQCRDGVWLTAFSAYLMLEAGDPMAADKVLCQAYHPKRVRRAYQQLIRRSSSIHEVY
;
A
#
# COMPACT_ATOMS: atom_id res chain seq x y z
N MET A 1 3.71 -49.01 -23.91
CA MET A 1 3.12 -48.37 -22.74
C MET A 1 1.74 -47.90 -23.16
N PRO A 2 0.66 -48.21 -22.44
CA PRO A 2 -0.66 -47.67 -22.80
C PRO A 2 -0.62 -46.12 -22.70
N ASN A 3 -1.06 -45.43 -23.76
CA ASN A 3 -1.28 -44.02 -23.75
C ASN A 3 -2.40 -43.71 -22.74
N ILE A 4 -2.02 -43.32 -21.51
CA ILE A 4 -2.95 -42.80 -20.55
C ILE A 4 -3.31 -41.38 -21.06
N VAL A 5 -4.42 -41.28 -21.76
CA VAL A 5 -5.03 -39.99 -22.08
C VAL A 5 -5.43 -39.37 -20.74
N PRO A 6 -4.89 -38.21 -20.35
CA PRO A 6 -5.31 -37.57 -19.12
C PRO A 6 -6.81 -37.30 -19.22
N LEU A 7 -7.60 -37.85 -18.30
CA LEU A 7 -9.03 -37.57 -18.22
C LEU A 7 -9.21 -36.07 -17.99
N ASP A 8 -9.79 -35.38 -18.96
CA ASP A 8 -10.03 -33.92 -18.85
C ASP A 8 -11.22 -33.67 -17.91
N MET A 9 -10.92 -33.62 -16.61
CA MET A 9 -11.93 -33.44 -15.57
C MET A 9 -12.44 -31.99 -15.56
N PRO A 10 -13.77 -31.77 -15.36
CA PRO A 10 -14.34 -30.44 -15.29
C PRO A 10 -13.84 -29.65 -14.06
N ALA A 11 -13.88 -28.31 -14.12
CA ALA A 11 -13.46 -27.42 -13.03
C ALA A 11 -14.12 -27.77 -11.69
N ALA A 12 -15.41 -28.14 -11.70
CA ALA A 12 -16.17 -28.53 -10.51
C ALA A 12 -15.52 -29.73 -9.77
N TYR A 13 -15.01 -30.71 -10.49
CA TYR A 13 -14.32 -31.86 -9.89
C TYR A 13 -13.08 -31.42 -9.09
N TRP A 14 -12.25 -30.56 -9.71
CA TRP A 14 -11.03 -30.05 -9.08
C TRP A 14 -11.37 -29.20 -7.87
N ARG A 15 -12.41 -28.35 -7.97
CA ARG A 15 -12.89 -27.52 -6.87
C ARG A 15 -13.38 -28.34 -5.69
N ASP A 16 -14.19 -29.39 -5.91
CA ASP A 16 -14.69 -30.23 -4.82
C ASP A 16 -13.55 -31.00 -4.15
N LYS A 17 -12.59 -31.51 -4.93
CA LYS A 17 -11.40 -32.15 -4.39
C LYS A 17 -10.54 -31.20 -3.56
N ALA A 18 -10.39 -29.95 -4.02
CA ALA A 18 -9.69 -28.89 -3.30
C ALA A 18 -10.36 -28.57 -1.95
N LYS A 19 -11.69 -28.51 -1.90
CA LYS A 19 -12.44 -28.33 -0.65
C LYS A 19 -12.18 -29.46 0.35
N HIS A 20 -12.10 -30.67 -0.12
CA HIS A 20 -11.78 -31.81 0.75
C HIS A 20 -10.35 -31.71 1.29
N ALA A 21 -9.38 -31.39 0.46
CA ALA A 21 -7.98 -31.17 0.89
C ALA A 21 -7.87 -30.02 1.91
N SER A 22 -8.54 -28.89 1.65
CA SER A 22 -8.56 -27.73 2.57
C SER A 22 -9.15 -28.12 3.94
N ARG A 23 -10.26 -28.83 3.98
CA ARG A 23 -10.88 -29.31 5.23
C ARG A 23 -10.02 -30.34 5.97
N ALA A 24 -9.19 -31.09 5.26
CA ALA A 24 -8.24 -32.03 5.84
C ALA A 24 -6.96 -31.34 6.36
N GLY A 25 -6.79 -30.02 6.11
CA GLY A 25 -5.60 -29.25 6.47
C GLY A 25 -4.43 -29.43 5.50
N ASP A 26 -4.64 -30.13 4.38
CA ASP A 26 -3.64 -30.26 3.32
C ASP A 26 -3.73 -29.04 2.38
N TYR A 27 -3.25 -27.90 2.90
CA TYR A 27 -3.31 -26.62 2.20
C TYR A 27 -2.51 -26.58 0.89
N PRO A 28 -1.27 -27.15 0.81
CA PRO A 28 -0.54 -27.17 -0.46
C PRO A 28 -1.30 -27.87 -1.58
N GLU A 29 -1.89 -29.03 -1.29
CA GLU A 29 -2.70 -29.75 -2.27
C GLU A 29 -4.00 -29.00 -2.59
N ALA A 30 -4.66 -28.39 -1.61
CA ALA A 30 -5.85 -27.60 -1.82
C ALA A 30 -5.58 -26.42 -2.77
N VAL A 31 -4.51 -25.65 -2.55
CA VAL A 31 -4.10 -24.53 -3.41
C VAL A 31 -3.84 -25.01 -4.84
N ARG A 32 -3.07 -26.10 -5.00
CA ARG A 32 -2.78 -26.70 -6.31
C ARG A 32 -4.06 -27.08 -7.08
N LEU A 33 -5.03 -27.69 -6.38
CA LEU A 33 -6.29 -28.13 -6.96
C LEU A 33 -7.23 -26.96 -7.29
N PHE A 34 -7.34 -25.94 -6.44
CA PHE A 34 -8.10 -24.72 -6.75
C PHE A 34 -7.53 -24.00 -7.97
N ARG A 35 -6.21 -23.89 -8.07
CA ARG A 35 -5.57 -23.31 -9.26
C ARG A 35 -5.83 -24.13 -10.52
N ALA A 36 -5.82 -25.46 -10.42
CA ALA A 36 -6.20 -26.34 -11.53
C ALA A 36 -7.67 -26.09 -11.97
N ALA A 37 -8.58 -25.85 -11.01
CA ALA A 37 -9.95 -25.49 -11.29
C ALA A 37 -10.05 -24.14 -12.00
N LEU A 38 -9.34 -23.10 -11.51
CA LEU A 38 -9.33 -21.75 -12.08
C LEU A 38 -8.73 -21.72 -13.49
N ARG A 39 -7.69 -22.51 -13.76
CA ARG A 39 -7.16 -22.67 -15.14
C ARG A 39 -8.17 -23.24 -16.12
N LYS A 40 -9.13 -24.05 -15.66
CA LYS A 40 -10.21 -24.60 -16.48
C LYS A 40 -11.39 -23.65 -16.60
N HIS A 41 -11.76 -23.02 -15.53
CA HIS A 41 -12.85 -22.04 -15.50
C HIS A 41 -12.57 -21.02 -14.38
N ASP A 42 -12.32 -19.79 -14.80
CA ASP A 42 -11.97 -18.69 -13.94
C ASP A 42 -13.24 -18.00 -13.41
N ASP A 43 -13.69 -18.41 -12.20
CA ASP A 43 -14.89 -17.90 -11.56
C ASP A 43 -14.64 -17.34 -10.15
N ASN A 44 -15.42 -16.31 -9.76
CA ASN A 44 -15.31 -15.64 -8.46
C ASN A 44 -15.54 -16.59 -7.27
N ALA A 45 -16.41 -17.59 -7.43
CA ALA A 45 -16.70 -18.52 -6.34
C ALA A 45 -15.47 -19.39 -6.01
N THR A 46 -14.80 -19.92 -7.02
CA THR A 46 -13.56 -20.71 -6.84
C THR A 46 -12.43 -19.84 -6.27
N ARG A 47 -12.32 -18.56 -6.73
CA ARG A 47 -11.34 -17.61 -6.14
C ARG A 47 -11.64 -17.33 -4.67
N ARG A 48 -12.91 -17.13 -4.28
CA ARG A 48 -13.29 -16.95 -2.86
C ARG A 48 -12.88 -18.15 -1.99
N GLU A 49 -13.05 -19.35 -2.49
CA GLU A 49 -12.65 -20.57 -1.78
C GLU A 49 -11.14 -20.71 -1.64
N LEU A 50 -10.39 -20.37 -2.70
CA LEU A 50 -8.93 -20.28 -2.64
C LEU A 50 -8.49 -19.21 -1.66
N ALA A 51 -9.11 -18.01 -1.69
CA ALA A 51 -8.82 -16.94 -0.74
C ALA A 51 -9.10 -17.36 0.71
N ALA A 52 -10.23 -18.06 0.95
CA ALA A 52 -10.52 -18.61 2.27
C ALA A 52 -9.46 -19.63 2.72
N THR A 53 -8.97 -20.47 1.81
CA THR A 53 -7.89 -21.41 2.09
C THR A 53 -6.59 -20.68 2.47
N TYR A 54 -6.22 -19.61 1.74
CA TYR A 54 -5.09 -18.77 2.13
C TYR A 54 -5.25 -18.13 3.50
N ALA A 55 -6.46 -17.64 3.83
CA ALA A 55 -6.74 -17.10 5.15
C ALA A 55 -6.59 -18.16 6.25
N ASP A 56 -7.07 -19.40 6.02
CA ASP A 56 -6.95 -20.51 6.97
C ASP A 56 -5.50 -20.97 7.18
N MET A 57 -4.63 -20.82 6.17
CA MET A 57 -3.18 -21.06 6.30
C MET A 57 -2.37 -19.83 6.73
N HIS A 58 -3.05 -18.76 7.16
CA HIS A 58 -2.46 -17.50 7.61
C HIS A 58 -1.58 -16.78 6.57
N SER A 59 -1.97 -16.87 5.29
CA SER A 59 -1.42 -16.10 4.17
C SER A 59 -2.40 -14.97 3.79
N PHE A 60 -2.54 -13.98 4.68
CA PHE A 60 -3.61 -12.98 4.58
C PHE A 60 -3.44 -12.02 3.41
N LEU A 61 -2.20 -11.69 3.00
CA LEU A 61 -1.97 -10.85 1.82
C LEU A 61 -2.44 -11.54 0.54
N ALA A 62 -2.16 -12.84 0.41
CA ALA A 62 -2.64 -13.64 -0.71
C ALA A 62 -4.18 -13.77 -0.73
N ALA A 63 -4.80 -13.97 0.45
CA ALA A 63 -6.26 -14.01 0.60
C ALA A 63 -6.89 -12.67 0.20
N ASP A 64 -6.40 -11.56 0.76
CA ASP A 64 -6.90 -10.21 0.49
C ASP A 64 -6.78 -9.86 -1.00
N ARG A 65 -5.66 -10.22 -1.65
CA ARG A 65 -5.45 -10.02 -3.08
C ARG A 65 -6.57 -10.65 -3.91
N LEU A 66 -6.90 -11.91 -3.67
CA LEU A 66 -7.95 -12.62 -4.41
C LEU A 66 -9.35 -12.03 -4.15
N TYR A 67 -9.65 -11.64 -2.92
CA TYR A 67 -10.92 -10.97 -2.63
C TYR A 67 -11.01 -9.60 -3.31
N MET A 68 -9.92 -8.81 -3.32
CA MET A 68 -9.88 -7.52 -4.02
C MET A 68 -10.00 -7.69 -5.54
N GLU A 69 -9.37 -8.70 -6.12
CA GLU A 69 -9.53 -9.04 -7.54
C GLU A 69 -10.99 -9.40 -7.89
N ASN A 70 -11.68 -10.16 -7.04
CA ASN A 70 -13.10 -10.43 -7.23
C ASN A 70 -13.93 -9.15 -7.21
N LEU A 71 -13.69 -8.25 -6.23
CA LEU A 71 -14.40 -6.97 -6.13
C LEU A 71 -14.09 -6.01 -7.29
N ALA A 72 -12.87 -6.07 -7.84
CA ALA A 72 -12.51 -5.30 -9.03
C ALA A 72 -13.23 -5.82 -10.30
N ARG A 73 -13.40 -7.14 -10.43
CA ARG A 73 -14.12 -7.76 -11.55
C ARG A 73 -15.64 -7.62 -11.42
N ASP A 74 -16.15 -7.85 -10.23
CA ASP A 74 -17.57 -7.77 -9.92
C ASP A 74 -17.82 -6.99 -8.62
N PRO A 75 -18.12 -5.69 -8.70
CA PRO A 75 -18.46 -4.89 -7.53
C PRO A 75 -19.72 -5.34 -6.76
N ALA A 76 -20.53 -6.24 -7.33
CA ALA A 76 -21.69 -6.81 -6.65
C ALA A 76 -21.34 -8.06 -5.80
N ASP A 77 -20.09 -8.55 -5.85
CA ASP A 77 -19.63 -9.71 -5.08
C ASP A 77 -19.43 -9.36 -3.58
N VAL A 78 -20.56 -9.17 -2.88
CA VAL A 78 -20.57 -8.84 -1.45
C VAL A 78 -19.99 -9.96 -0.57
N ASP A 79 -19.99 -11.21 -1.05
CA ASP A 79 -19.38 -12.34 -0.34
C ASP A 79 -17.86 -12.18 -0.23
N SER A 80 -17.22 -11.57 -1.21
CA SER A 80 -15.80 -11.21 -1.12
C SER A 80 -15.53 -10.14 -0.06
N VAL A 81 -16.46 -9.19 0.16
CA VAL A 81 -16.36 -8.22 1.28
C VAL A 81 -16.43 -8.96 2.62
N TYR A 82 -17.37 -9.89 2.76
CA TYR A 82 -17.47 -10.70 3.96
C TYR A 82 -16.25 -11.60 4.18
N GLY A 83 -15.68 -12.16 3.09
CA GLY A 83 -14.43 -12.92 3.11
C GLY A 83 -13.24 -12.09 3.62
N LEU A 84 -13.11 -10.84 3.18
CA LEU A 84 -12.11 -9.89 3.71
C LEU A 84 -12.29 -9.65 5.23
N ALA A 85 -13.53 -9.48 5.70
CA ALA A 85 -13.79 -9.32 7.13
C ALA A 85 -13.37 -10.56 7.92
N ARG A 86 -13.66 -11.77 7.41
CA ARG A 86 -13.21 -13.03 8.01
C ARG A 86 -11.68 -13.14 8.04
N SER A 87 -11.01 -12.77 6.97
CA SER A 87 -9.54 -12.73 6.89
C SER A 87 -8.96 -11.84 7.99
N ARG A 88 -9.53 -10.63 8.21
CA ARG A 88 -9.11 -9.72 9.29
C ARG A 88 -9.41 -10.26 10.69
N SER A 89 -10.52 -10.96 10.86
CA SER A 89 -10.84 -11.66 12.11
C SER A 89 -9.79 -12.71 12.45
N LEU A 90 -9.40 -13.54 11.49
CA LEU A 90 -8.36 -14.55 11.68
C LEU A 90 -6.97 -13.94 11.93
N ALA A 91 -6.69 -12.79 11.33
CA ALA A 91 -5.46 -12.01 11.59
C ALA A 91 -5.44 -11.38 12.99
N GLY A 92 -6.57 -11.34 13.71
CA GLY A 92 -6.70 -10.72 15.03
C GLY A 92 -6.92 -9.20 14.95
N ASP A 93 -7.24 -8.64 13.78
CA ASP A 93 -7.55 -7.22 13.60
C ASP A 93 -9.06 -6.97 13.69
N GLU A 94 -9.56 -6.93 14.94
CA GLU A 94 -10.98 -6.70 15.23
C GLU A 94 -11.49 -5.36 14.70
N ARG A 95 -10.61 -4.34 14.63
CA ARG A 95 -10.99 -3.02 14.15
C ARG A 95 -11.24 -3.02 12.65
N ALA A 96 -10.28 -3.52 11.87
CA ALA A 96 -10.44 -3.63 10.42
C ALA A 96 -11.61 -4.55 10.07
N MET A 97 -11.78 -5.67 10.77
CA MET A 97 -12.94 -6.54 10.63
C MET A 97 -14.25 -5.77 10.82
N ALA A 98 -14.39 -4.99 11.89
CA ALA A 98 -15.61 -4.22 12.17
C ALA A 98 -15.90 -3.19 11.07
N GLU A 99 -14.90 -2.47 10.60
CA GLU A 99 -15.03 -1.48 9.53
C GLU A 99 -15.47 -2.13 8.20
N ILE A 100 -14.95 -3.33 7.89
CA ILE A 100 -15.34 -4.08 6.69
C ILE A 100 -16.75 -4.65 6.82
N LEU A 101 -17.13 -5.18 7.99
CA LEU A 101 -18.49 -5.66 8.23
C LEU A 101 -19.54 -4.54 8.15
N ASP A 102 -19.23 -3.33 8.61
CA ASP A 102 -20.09 -2.16 8.43
C ASP A 102 -20.26 -1.82 6.93
N THR A 103 -19.18 -1.92 6.15
CA THR A 103 -19.22 -1.76 4.69
C THR A 103 -20.06 -2.84 4.02
N TYR A 104 -19.92 -4.10 4.45
CA TYR A 104 -20.76 -5.21 3.98
C TYR A 104 -22.25 -4.95 4.24
N LEU A 105 -22.62 -4.54 5.46
CA LEU A 105 -24.02 -4.27 5.82
C LEU A 105 -24.60 -3.07 5.06
N ARG A 106 -23.79 -2.10 4.66
CA ARG A 106 -24.24 -0.99 3.79
C ARG A 106 -24.47 -1.46 2.35
N ALA A 107 -23.65 -2.38 1.86
CA ALA A 107 -23.80 -2.93 0.52
C ALA A 107 -24.93 -3.97 0.42
N ALA A 108 -25.07 -4.84 1.42
CA ALA A 108 -26.02 -5.94 1.47
C ALA A 108 -26.72 -6.03 2.85
N PRO A 109 -27.65 -5.12 3.17
CA PRO A 109 -28.30 -5.09 4.48
C PRO A 109 -29.16 -6.33 4.77
N CYS A 110 -29.59 -7.07 3.75
CA CYS A 110 -30.34 -8.32 3.82
C CYS A 110 -29.58 -9.49 3.17
N GLY A 111 -28.24 -9.39 3.02
CA GLY A 111 -27.41 -10.46 2.49
C GLY A 111 -27.41 -11.70 3.38
N GLU A 112 -26.97 -12.83 2.84
CA GLU A 112 -26.97 -14.13 3.55
C GLU A 112 -26.25 -14.08 4.89
N GLN A 113 -25.15 -13.31 4.99
CA GLN A 113 -24.35 -13.18 6.22
C GLN A 113 -24.71 -11.94 7.06
N ALA A 114 -25.78 -11.19 6.71
CA ALA A 114 -26.10 -9.91 7.35
C ALA A 114 -26.41 -10.03 8.84
N ASP A 115 -27.16 -11.06 9.25
CA ASP A 115 -27.49 -11.28 10.65
C ASP A 115 -26.26 -11.70 11.46
N HIS A 116 -25.40 -12.54 10.89
CA HIS A 116 -24.13 -12.90 11.52
C HIS A 116 -23.18 -11.69 11.65
N ALA A 117 -23.11 -10.85 10.63
CA ALA A 117 -22.33 -9.62 10.68
C ALA A 117 -22.81 -8.66 11.78
N ARG A 118 -24.14 -8.50 11.94
CA ARG A 118 -24.74 -7.68 13.02
C ARG A 118 -24.44 -8.25 14.40
N ASP A 119 -24.51 -9.57 14.56
CA ASP A 119 -24.23 -10.25 15.84
C ASP A 119 -22.75 -10.06 16.23
N ILE A 120 -21.81 -10.21 15.29
CA ILE A 120 -20.39 -9.92 15.54
C ILE A 120 -20.20 -8.47 15.97
N LEU A 121 -20.72 -7.49 15.22
CA LEU A 121 -20.59 -6.07 15.54
C LEU A 121 -21.23 -5.70 16.89
N TRP A 122 -22.32 -6.38 17.27
CA TRP A 122 -22.97 -6.16 18.55
C TRP A 122 -22.15 -6.67 19.75
N ARG A 123 -21.41 -7.77 19.56
CA ARG A 123 -20.54 -8.38 20.60
C ARG A 123 -19.22 -7.63 20.79
N LEU A 124 -18.79 -6.84 19.81
CA LEU A 124 -17.56 -6.07 19.95
C LEU A 124 -17.67 -5.06 21.10
N PRO A 125 -16.60 -4.86 21.88
CA PRO A 125 -16.58 -3.88 22.95
C PRO A 125 -16.86 -2.50 22.37
N LYS A 126 -17.91 -1.85 22.87
CA LYS A 126 -18.22 -0.47 22.49
C LYS A 126 -17.15 0.43 23.08
N ALA A 127 -16.54 1.27 22.23
CA ALA A 127 -15.57 2.26 22.69
C ALA A 127 -16.18 3.06 23.85
N GLU A 128 -15.50 3.07 24.99
CA GLU A 128 -15.90 3.91 26.13
C GLU A 128 -15.91 5.37 25.66
N LYS A 129 -16.94 6.12 26.06
CA LYS A 129 -17.04 7.55 25.75
C LYS A 129 -15.90 8.27 26.46
N GLU A 130 -14.85 8.61 25.74
CA GLU A 130 -13.73 9.35 26.28
C GLU A 130 -14.13 10.77 26.75
N PRO A 131 -13.41 11.32 27.74
CA PRO A 131 -13.63 12.69 28.19
C PRO A 131 -13.49 13.70 27.04
N PRO A 132 -14.31 14.76 26.95
CA PRO A 132 -14.32 15.71 25.83
C PRO A 132 -12.95 16.39 25.55
N ARG A 133 -12.08 16.51 26.57
CA ARG A 133 -10.72 17.05 26.40
C ARG A 133 -9.79 16.07 25.69
N MET A 134 -9.88 14.77 26.04
CA MET A 134 -9.09 13.71 25.40
C MET A 134 -9.54 13.54 23.95
N HIS A 135 -10.84 13.51 23.69
CA HIS A 135 -11.39 13.45 22.34
C HIS A 135 -10.89 14.59 21.45
N ARG A 136 -10.86 15.86 21.96
CA ARG A 136 -10.29 16.99 21.21
C ARG A 136 -8.78 16.87 20.97
N ALA A 137 -8.03 16.29 21.90
CA ALA A 137 -6.60 16.06 21.73
C ALA A 137 -6.36 15.01 20.64
N GLN A 138 -7.13 13.93 20.64
CA GLN A 138 -7.05 12.88 19.61
C GLN A 138 -7.43 13.37 18.22
N VAL A 139 -8.50 14.17 18.09
CA VAL A 139 -8.87 14.80 16.80
C VAL A 139 -7.73 15.68 16.28
N LEU A 140 -7.08 16.47 17.14
CA LEU A 140 -5.92 17.26 16.73
C LEU A 140 -4.70 16.39 16.38
N CYS A 141 -4.51 15.27 17.07
CA CYS A 141 -3.45 14.32 16.76
C CYS A 141 -3.68 13.67 15.39
N ALA A 142 -4.91 13.20 15.11
CA ALA A 142 -5.28 12.66 13.81
C ALA A 142 -5.10 13.71 12.69
N GLN A 143 -5.58 14.94 12.90
CA GLN A 143 -5.36 16.03 11.94
C GLN A 143 -3.87 16.35 11.73
N ALA A 144 -3.03 16.25 12.76
CA ALA A 144 -1.60 16.43 12.63
C ALA A 144 -0.96 15.30 11.80
N ALA A 145 -1.42 14.05 11.98
CA ALA A 145 -0.99 12.92 11.17
C ALA A 145 -1.38 13.08 9.68
N ASP A 146 -2.59 13.61 9.41
CA ASP A 146 -3.04 13.90 8.04
C ASP A 146 -2.20 14.98 7.34
N HIS A 147 -1.48 15.81 8.10
CA HIS A 147 -0.62 16.89 7.58
C HIS A 147 0.87 16.53 7.54
N GLN A 148 1.26 15.27 7.46
CA GLN A 148 2.66 14.86 7.37
C GLN A 148 3.43 15.53 6.22
N ASN A 149 2.74 15.87 5.13
CA ASN A 149 3.31 16.63 4.01
C ASN A 149 3.54 18.13 4.31
N GLU A 150 3.09 18.62 5.47
CA GLU A 150 3.30 19.99 5.96
C GLU A 150 3.94 19.93 7.36
N PRO A 151 5.23 19.58 7.48
CA PRO A 151 5.84 19.20 8.75
C PRO A 151 5.76 20.27 9.83
N GLN A 152 5.83 21.55 9.48
CA GLN A 152 5.67 22.63 10.46
C GLN A 152 4.26 22.66 11.06
N ARG A 153 3.24 22.51 10.22
CA ARG A 153 1.83 22.47 10.63
C ARG A 153 1.53 21.22 11.45
N ALA A 154 2.04 20.08 11.02
CA ALA A 154 1.95 18.84 11.79
C ALA A 154 2.56 19.00 13.19
N PHE A 155 3.75 19.61 13.29
CA PHE A 155 4.38 19.90 14.59
C PHE A 155 3.56 20.82 15.48
N GLU A 156 3.02 21.92 14.94
CA GLU A 156 2.20 22.86 15.70
C GLU A 156 0.94 22.19 16.24
N MET A 157 0.25 21.42 15.38
CA MET A 157 -0.96 20.69 15.75
C MET A 157 -0.67 19.58 16.76
N ALA A 158 0.40 18.80 16.59
CA ALA A 158 0.80 17.77 17.53
C ALA A 158 1.19 18.36 18.90
N LYS A 159 1.91 19.48 18.94
CA LYS A 159 2.21 20.20 20.19
C LYS A 159 0.97 20.76 20.86
N LEU A 160 0.01 21.27 20.08
CA LEU A 160 -1.25 21.77 20.60
C LEU A 160 -2.09 20.61 21.17
N SER A 161 -2.15 19.47 20.47
CA SER A 161 -2.76 18.25 20.97
C SER A 161 -2.14 17.84 22.31
N TRP A 162 -0.81 17.77 22.38
CA TRP A 162 -0.07 17.43 23.59
C TRP A 162 -0.36 18.35 24.79
N LYS A 163 -0.53 19.64 24.54
CA LYS A 163 -0.90 20.62 25.59
C LYS A 163 -2.33 20.42 26.09
N ARG A 164 -3.23 19.94 25.24
CA ARG A 164 -4.65 19.77 25.59
C ARG A 164 -4.93 18.44 26.31
N GLY A 165 -4.20 17.39 25.91
CA GLY A 165 -4.30 16.07 26.52
C GLY A 165 -3.07 15.25 26.14
N LYS A 166 -2.35 14.77 27.14
CA LYS A 166 -1.17 13.91 26.95
C LYS A 166 -1.67 12.51 26.63
N THR A 167 -1.74 12.17 25.34
CA THR A 167 -2.13 10.83 24.89
C THR A 167 -0.91 10.07 24.35
N PRO A 168 -0.89 8.73 24.43
CA PRO A 168 0.21 7.94 23.90
C PRO A 168 0.35 8.10 22.38
N GLU A 169 -0.76 8.19 21.64
CA GLU A 169 -0.75 8.41 20.19
C GLU A 169 -0.08 9.73 19.83
N CYS A 170 -0.34 10.78 20.60
CA CYS A 170 0.31 12.08 20.39
C CYS A 170 1.80 12.03 20.71
N ALA A 171 2.22 11.26 21.74
CA ALA A 171 3.63 11.04 22.03
C ALA A 171 4.32 10.26 20.90
N GLN A 172 3.69 9.23 20.37
CA GLN A 172 4.16 8.47 19.21
C GLN A 172 4.33 9.38 17.98
N LEU A 173 3.33 10.18 17.64
CA LEU A 173 3.41 11.14 16.53
C LEU A 173 4.52 12.17 16.72
N LEU A 174 4.68 12.72 17.94
CA LEU A 174 5.77 13.66 18.22
C LEU A 174 7.14 12.99 18.11
N CYS A 175 7.27 11.72 18.52
CA CYS A 175 8.47 10.94 18.32
C CYS A 175 8.82 10.85 16.84
N GLU A 176 7.87 10.44 16.01
CA GLU A 176 8.02 10.31 14.56
C GLU A 176 8.42 11.64 13.90
N LEU A 177 7.69 12.73 14.19
CA LEU A 177 8.02 14.05 13.67
C LEU A 177 9.42 14.52 14.08
N TYR A 178 9.88 14.20 15.31
CA TYR A 178 11.24 14.53 15.72
C TYR A 178 12.30 13.63 15.09
N LEU A 179 12.00 12.38 14.74
CA LEU A 179 12.88 11.52 13.95
C LEU A 179 13.07 12.09 12.54
N HIS A 180 11.99 12.47 11.88
CA HIS A 180 12.04 13.13 10.56
C HIS A 180 12.78 14.48 10.60
N ALA A 181 12.65 15.23 11.69
CA ALA A 181 13.38 16.49 11.88
C ALA A 181 14.84 16.30 12.36
N HIS A 182 15.40 15.10 12.32
CA HIS A 182 16.76 14.76 12.77
C HIS A 182 17.08 15.26 14.18
N LYS A 183 16.11 15.19 15.12
CA LYS A 183 16.29 15.57 16.54
C LYS A 183 16.19 14.36 17.49
N PRO A 184 17.19 13.47 17.48
CA PRO A 184 17.11 12.16 18.14
C PRO A 184 16.88 12.25 19.66
N ARG A 185 17.46 13.24 20.34
CA ARG A 185 17.25 13.41 21.79
C ARG A 185 15.79 13.69 22.15
N ARG A 186 15.09 14.50 21.35
CA ARG A 186 13.68 14.80 21.60
C ARG A 186 12.79 13.61 21.19
N ALA A 187 13.10 12.97 20.07
CA ALA A 187 12.42 11.75 19.64
C ALA A 187 12.48 10.69 20.75
N LEU A 188 13.68 10.44 21.31
CA LEU A 188 13.88 9.48 22.39
C LEU A 188 13.08 9.83 23.65
N GLN A 189 12.98 11.12 24.01
CA GLN A 189 12.17 11.58 25.14
C GLN A 189 10.68 11.19 24.95
N TYR A 190 10.11 11.45 23.78
CA TYR A 190 8.71 11.13 23.52
C TYR A 190 8.47 9.63 23.34
N ALA A 191 9.43 8.89 22.79
CA ALA A 191 9.37 7.42 22.71
C ALA A 191 9.30 6.79 24.10
N TYR A 192 10.13 7.24 25.07
CA TYR A 192 10.05 6.78 26.46
C TYR A 192 8.72 7.14 27.12
N ILE A 193 8.19 8.34 26.86
CA ILE A 193 6.87 8.74 27.38
C ILE A 193 5.78 7.81 26.84
N ALA A 194 5.75 7.54 25.52
CA ALA A 194 4.78 6.62 24.91
C ALA A 194 4.87 5.21 25.53
N CYS A 195 6.09 4.66 25.66
CA CYS A 195 6.30 3.35 26.29
C CYS A 195 5.87 3.31 27.77
N ASN A 196 6.06 4.39 28.53
CA ASN A 196 5.63 4.45 29.93
C ASN A 196 4.10 4.56 30.06
N MET A 197 3.43 5.23 29.10
CA MET A 197 1.98 5.34 29.08
C MET A 197 1.32 4.04 28.63
N GLN A 198 1.91 3.32 27.69
CA GLN A 198 1.43 2.04 27.16
C GLN A 198 2.56 1.01 27.10
N PRO A 199 2.92 0.36 28.24
CA PRO A 199 4.04 -0.59 28.29
C PRO A 199 3.86 -1.84 27.43
N GLN A 200 2.62 -2.21 27.11
CA GLN A 200 2.27 -3.39 26.32
C GLN A 200 1.98 -3.06 24.84
N ASP A 201 2.16 -1.81 24.44
CA ASP A 201 1.98 -1.42 23.04
C ASP A 201 3.24 -1.69 22.23
N LEU A 202 3.07 -2.52 21.17
CA LEU A 202 4.14 -2.88 20.26
C LEU A 202 4.71 -1.65 19.53
N ASN A 203 3.84 -0.78 19.03
CA ASN A 203 4.26 0.38 18.24
C ASN A 203 5.14 1.33 19.03
N SER A 204 4.78 1.60 20.31
CA SER A 204 5.62 2.39 21.21
C SER A 204 7.02 1.78 21.40
N ARG A 205 7.09 0.45 21.53
CA ARG A 205 8.38 -0.26 21.67
C ARG A 205 9.22 -0.22 20.40
N LEU A 206 8.59 -0.39 19.24
CA LEU A 206 9.28 -0.30 17.94
C LEU A 206 9.80 1.11 17.69
N GLN A 207 9.01 2.15 17.98
CA GLN A 207 9.46 3.54 17.89
C GLN A 207 10.60 3.87 18.86
N LEU A 208 10.57 3.29 20.09
CA LEU A 208 11.69 3.43 21.02
C LEU A 208 12.96 2.80 20.46
N ALA A 209 12.88 1.59 19.89
CA ALA A 209 14.02 0.94 19.27
C ALA A 209 14.59 1.79 18.12
N GLN A 210 13.73 2.37 17.29
CA GLN A 210 14.12 3.28 16.21
C GLN A 210 14.80 4.54 16.75
N ALA A 211 14.21 5.21 17.74
CA ALA A 211 14.77 6.42 18.35
C ALA A 211 16.14 6.15 19.00
N LEU A 212 16.32 4.98 19.65
CA LEU A 212 17.60 4.56 20.20
C LEU A 212 18.65 4.32 19.12
N ARG A 213 18.27 3.71 17.99
CA ARG A 213 19.20 3.48 16.86
C ARG A 213 19.68 4.81 16.24
N VAL A 214 18.74 5.74 16.01
CA VAL A 214 19.05 7.08 15.48
C VAL A 214 19.88 7.91 16.50
N ALA A 215 19.70 7.66 17.81
CA ALA A 215 20.53 8.24 18.87
C ALA A 215 21.92 7.57 19.01
N ASN A 216 22.29 6.66 18.09
CA ASN A 216 23.54 5.92 18.08
C ASN A 216 23.73 5.00 19.32
N MET A 217 22.64 4.37 19.77
CA MET A 217 22.62 3.44 20.91
C MET A 217 22.18 2.03 20.45
N PRO A 218 22.96 1.31 19.62
CA PRO A 218 22.54 0.07 18.97
C PRO A 218 22.22 -1.05 19.96
N GLN A 219 22.97 -1.18 21.06
CA GLN A 219 22.72 -2.21 22.07
C GLN A 219 21.38 -2.01 22.78
N ALA A 220 21.03 -0.76 23.11
CA ALA A 220 19.76 -0.42 23.72
C ALA A 220 18.59 -0.61 22.72
N SER A 221 18.80 -0.26 21.45
CA SER A 221 17.85 -0.51 20.37
C SER A 221 17.54 -2.00 20.23
N ARG A 222 18.57 -2.85 20.19
CA ARG A 222 18.42 -4.31 20.15
C ARG A 222 17.66 -4.85 21.38
N ALA A 223 17.96 -4.34 22.57
CA ALA A 223 17.26 -4.73 23.80
C ALA A 223 15.78 -4.33 23.75
N ALA A 224 15.45 -3.15 23.22
CA ALA A 224 14.08 -2.69 23.02
C ALA A 224 13.31 -3.60 22.04
N LEU A 225 13.94 -4.02 20.92
CA LEU A 225 13.35 -4.99 19.98
C LEU A 225 13.11 -6.36 20.66
N ARG A 226 14.06 -6.88 21.42
CA ARG A 226 13.84 -8.13 22.17
C ARG A 226 12.67 -8.05 23.14
N GLN A 227 12.47 -6.89 23.78
CA GLN A 227 11.30 -6.65 24.64
C GLN A 227 10.00 -6.50 23.81
N ALA A 228 10.07 -6.11 22.55
CA ALA A 228 8.92 -6.00 21.65
C ALA A 228 8.45 -7.37 21.12
N MET A 229 9.34 -8.36 20.96
CA MET A 229 9.01 -9.69 20.43
C MET A 229 7.78 -10.34 21.09
N PRO A 230 7.70 -10.47 22.43
CA PRO A 230 6.57 -11.11 23.10
C PRO A 230 5.27 -10.28 23.01
N LEU A 231 5.34 -9.04 22.56
CA LEU A 231 4.17 -8.17 22.37
C LEU A 231 3.51 -8.39 21.01
N CYS A 232 4.14 -9.10 20.08
CA CYS A 232 3.56 -9.46 18.79
C CYS A 232 2.47 -10.54 18.99
N LYS A 233 1.23 -10.13 19.17
CA LYS A 233 0.08 -11.03 19.44
C LYS A 233 -0.73 -11.33 18.19
N THR A 234 -0.85 -10.38 17.26
CA THR A 234 -1.60 -10.53 16.02
C THR A 234 -0.69 -10.87 14.86
N HIS A 235 -1.28 -11.43 13.79
CA HIS A 235 -0.53 -11.79 12.60
C HIS A 235 0.21 -10.61 11.98
N ASP A 236 -0.45 -9.46 11.81
CA ASP A 236 0.13 -8.26 11.18
C ASP A 236 1.29 -7.64 11.98
N GLN A 237 1.37 -7.92 13.28
CA GLN A 237 2.41 -7.39 14.17
C GLN A 237 3.77 -8.04 13.93
N ALA A 238 3.82 -9.33 13.59
CA ALA A 238 5.08 -10.01 13.33
C ALA A 238 5.79 -9.50 12.06
N PRO A 239 5.13 -9.28 10.91
CA PRO A 239 5.72 -8.60 9.77
C PRO A 239 6.18 -7.16 10.07
N ALA A 240 5.42 -6.40 10.86
CA ALA A 240 5.81 -5.05 11.26
C ALA A 240 7.08 -5.06 12.11
N PHE A 241 7.17 -5.99 13.07
CA PHE A 241 8.38 -6.22 13.86
C PHE A 241 9.59 -6.57 12.96
N CYS A 242 9.43 -7.52 12.03
CA CYS A 242 10.51 -7.95 11.14
C CYS A 242 11.01 -6.82 10.25
N ARG A 243 10.11 -6.06 9.63
CA ARG A 243 10.50 -4.88 8.86
C ARG A 243 11.30 -3.88 9.69
N MET A 244 10.86 -3.62 10.92
CA MET A 244 11.59 -2.72 11.83
C MET A 244 12.95 -3.30 12.21
N ALA A 245 13.04 -4.58 12.56
CA ALA A 245 14.29 -5.23 12.92
C ALA A 245 15.31 -5.18 11.76
N MET A 246 14.87 -5.45 10.54
CA MET A 246 15.70 -5.36 9.34
C MET A 246 16.14 -3.91 9.05
N THR A 247 15.23 -2.94 9.14
CA THR A 247 15.54 -1.50 8.97
C THR A 247 16.57 -1.00 9.98
N LEU A 248 16.56 -1.53 11.19
CA LEU A 248 17.49 -1.16 12.26
C LEU A 248 18.79 -1.99 12.26
N ASP A 249 19.00 -2.84 11.23
CA ASP A 249 20.19 -3.67 11.05
C ASP A 249 20.31 -4.80 12.11
N PHE A 250 19.18 -5.45 12.41
CA PHE A 250 19.10 -6.63 13.29
C PHE A 250 18.33 -7.79 12.60
N PRO A 251 18.78 -8.27 11.43
CA PRO A 251 18.07 -9.32 10.67
C PRO A 251 18.01 -10.66 11.42
N ASP A 252 18.91 -10.92 12.35
CA ASP A 252 18.88 -12.10 13.22
C ASP A 252 17.66 -12.14 14.15
N LEU A 253 17.16 -10.98 14.61
CA LEU A 253 15.92 -10.92 15.40
C LEU A 253 14.68 -11.13 14.50
N ALA A 254 14.74 -10.71 13.23
CA ALA A 254 13.69 -11.00 12.26
C ALA A 254 13.63 -12.52 11.95
N GLU A 255 14.78 -13.18 11.76
CA GLU A 255 14.87 -14.62 11.57
C GLU A 255 14.27 -15.36 12.78
N GLU A 256 14.67 -15.03 14.01
CA GLU A 256 14.18 -15.65 15.26
C GLU A 256 12.64 -15.55 15.35
N MET A 257 12.08 -14.38 15.05
CA MET A 257 10.62 -14.16 15.05
C MET A 257 9.93 -15.02 13.99
N MET A 258 10.44 -15.05 12.75
CA MET A 258 9.82 -15.80 11.67
C MET A 258 9.90 -17.30 11.89
N GLU A 259 11.00 -17.81 12.41
CA GLU A 259 11.10 -19.23 12.78
C GLU A 259 10.08 -19.61 13.85
N GLN A 260 9.88 -18.75 14.87
CA GLN A 260 8.86 -18.99 15.88
C GLN A 260 7.48 -19.06 15.26
N ARG A 261 7.13 -18.12 14.36
CA ARG A 261 5.83 -18.07 13.71
C ARG A 261 5.60 -19.24 12.73
N LEU A 262 6.62 -19.63 12.00
CA LEU A 262 6.54 -20.76 11.07
C LEU A 262 6.38 -22.14 11.77
N ARG A 263 6.70 -22.26 13.07
CA ARG A 263 6.33 -23.44 13.86
C ARG A 263 4.82 -23.54 14.10
N GLU A 264 4.16 -22.39 14.25
CA GLU A 264 2.71 -22.30 14.43
C GLU A 264 1.98 -22.37 13.07
N TRP A 265 2.53 -21.69 12.06
CA TRP A 265 1.92 -21.48 10.74
C TRP A 265 2.89 -21.84 9.60
N PRO A 266 3.19 -23.13 9.38
CA PRO A 266 4.27 -23.56 8.47
C PRO A 266 4.00 -23.26 6.99
N CYS A 267 2.76 -22.97 6.60
CA CYS A 267 2.35 -22.68 5.24
C CYS A 267 2.12 -21.18 4.98
N SER A 268 2.44 -20.28 5.90
CA SER A 268 2.30 -18.84 5.67
C SER A 268 3.34 -18.35 4.66
N VAL A 269 2.87 -17.93 3.48
CA VAL A 269 3.72 -17.40 2.40
C VAL A 269 4.47 -16.15 2.88
N GLU A 270 3.78 -15.26 3.61
CA GLU A 270 4.35 -14.02 4.13
C GLU A 270 5.52 -14.28 5.08
N TYR A 271 5.38 -15.25 5.98
CA TYR A 271 6.44 -15.58 6.93
C TYR A 271 7.62 -16.27 6.24
N LEU A 272 7.37 -17.09 5.21
CA LEU A 272 8.43 -17.70 4.41
C LEU A 272 9.23 -16.64 3.65
N LEU A 273 8.57 -15.67 3.05
CA LEU A 273 9.23 -14.56 2.34
C LEU A 273 10.03 -13.68 3.31
N LEU A 274 9.49 -13.35 4.48
CA LEU A 274 10.20 -12.54 5.48
C LEU A 274 11.39 -13.29 6.08
N LEU A 275 11.28 -14.61 6.27
CA LEU A 275 12.41 -15.44 6.68
C LEU A 275 13.52 -15.43 5.63
N ALA A 276 13.16 -15.61 4.36
CA ALA A 276 14.12 -15.57 3.26
C ALA A 276 14.84 -14.22 3.18
N LEU A 277 14.11 -13.11 3.30
CA LEU A 277 14.70 -11.77 3.33
C LEU A 277 15.63 -11.55 4.52
N ALA A 278 15.29 -12.08 5.70
CA ALA A 278 16.15 -11.99 6.88
C ALA A 278 17.44 -12.81 6.72
N LEU A 279 17.36 -14.01 6.14
CA LEU A 279 18.52 -14.86 5.84
C LEU A 279 19.40 -14.22 4.75
N TYR A 280 18.78 -13.67 3.70
CA TYR A 280 19.47 -12.94 2.64
C TYR A 280 20.24 -11.74 3.21
N ALA A 281 19.61 -10.93 4.07
CA ALA A 281 20.26 -9.77 4.70
C ALA A 281 21.45 -10.16 5.58
N GLN A 282 21.46 -11.37 6.14
CA GLN A 282 22.59 -11.87 6.94
C GLN A 282 23.72 -12.44 6.07
N GLY A 283 23.43 -12.92 4.87
CA GLY A 283 24.39 -13.58 3.98
C GLY A 283 25.01 -14.85 4.59
N LYS A 284 24.24 -15.63 5.38
CA LYS A 284 24.81 -16.77 6.14
C LYS A 284 24.40 -18.14 5.64
N ASP A 285 23.18 -18.31 5.15
CA ASP A 285 22.61 -19.63 4.84
C ASP A 285 21.74 -19.58 3.58
N GLN A 286 22.41 -19.67 2.42
CA GLN A 286 21.76 -19.62 1.11
C GLN A 286 20.78 -20.80 0.89
N GLU A 287 21.10 -21.99 1.42
CA GLU A 287 20.23 -23.16 1.19
C GLU A 287 18.91 -23.04 1.95
N ARG A 288 18.93 -22.52 3.19
CA ARG A 288 17.71 -22.24 3.95
C ARG A 288 16.89 -21.13 3.31
N GLU A 289 17.54 -20.07 2.84
CA GLU A 289 16.88 -18.98 2.10
C GLU A 289 16.17 -19.51 0.87
N LYS A 290 16.87 -20.27 -0.01
CA LYS A 290 16.29 -20.88 -1.22
C LYS A 290 15.19 -21.89 -0.89
N SER A 291 15.32 -22.66 0.19
CA SER A 291 14.28 -23.58 0.64
C SER A 291 13.00 -22.83 1.04
N ALA A 292 13.12 -21.72 1.77
CA ALA A 292 11.97 -20.89 2.15
C ALA A 292 11.30 -20.27 0.91
N LEU A 293 12.08 -19.74 -0.04
CA LEU A 293 11.56 -19.14 -1.28
C LEU A 293 10.86 -20.18 -2.18
N ARG A 294 11.43 -21.37 -2.37
CA ARG A 294 10.79 -22.44 -3.15
C ARG A 294 9.48 -22.89 -2.53
N ARG A 295 9.40 -22.96 -1.19
CA ARG A 295 8.16 -23.28 -0.49
C ARG A 295 7.13 -22.16 -0.68
N ALA A 296 7.53 -20.89 -0.61
CA ALA A 296 6.65 -19.75 -0.86
C ALA A 296 6.12 -19.76 -2.30
N GLU A 297 6.98 -20.00 -3.30
CA GLU A 297 6.60 -20.12 -4.71
C GLU A 297 5.61 -21.27 -4.95
N MET A 298 5.83 -22.43 -4.34
CA MET A 298 4.90 -23.57 -4.46
C MET A 298 3.50 -23.25 -3.88
N LEU A 299 3.45 -22.44 -2.81
CA LEU A 299 2.20 -22.06 -2.15
C LEU A 299 1.51 -20.91 -2.87
N ASP A 300 2.25 -19.99 -3.50
CA ASP A 300 1.72 -18.86 -4.23
C ASP A 300 2.50 -18.61 -5.53
N GLU A 301 2.12 -19.31 -6.61
CA GLU A 301 2.74 -19.17 -7.93
C GLU A 301 2.44 -17.81 -8.60
N ASP A 302 1.34 -17.15 -8.20
CA ASP A 302 0.92 -15.85 -8.76
C ASP A 302 1.68 -14.69 -8.10
N ASP A 303 2.34 -14.93 -6.96
CA ASP A 303 3.25 -13.97 -6.36
C ASP A 303 4.67 -14.15 -6.90
N HIS A 304 5.04 -13.31 -7.85
CA HIS A 304 6.36 -13.38 -8.49
C HIS A 304 7.52 -12.99 -7.56
N MET A 305 7.24 -12.54 -6.33
CA MET A 305 8.28 -12.08 -5.40
C MET A 305 9.25 -13.21 -5.02
N ALA A 306 8.75 -14.40 -4.71
CA ALA A 306 9.60 -15.54 -4.37
C ALA A 306 10.55 -15.90 -5.51
N ARG A 307 10.04 -15.95 -6.74
CA ARG A 307 10.82 -16.23 -7.94
C ARG A 307 11.85 -15.15 -8.22
N ALA A 308 11.47 -13.88 -8.15
CA ALA A 308 12.39 -12.76 -8.35
C ALA A 308 13.52 -12.76 -7.31
N LEU A 309 13.23 -13.13 -6.06
CA LEU A 309 14.26 -13.30 -5.03
C LEU A 309 15.18 -14.49 -5.29
N LEU A 310 14.66 -15.61 -5.82
CA LEU A 310 15.47 -16.77 -6.19
C LEU A 310 16.50 -16.46 -7.30
N GLU A 311 16.20 -15.49 -8.16
CA GLU A 311 17.09 -15.05 -9.24
C GLU A 311 18.11 -13.98 -8.79
N MET A 312 17.99 -13.49 -7.56
CA MET A 312 18.94 -12.53 -7.01
C MET A 312 20.30 -13.19 -6.74
N PRO A 313 21.41 -12.50 -7.08
CA PRO A 313 22.75 -13.02 -6.80
C PRO A 313 22.99 -13.10 -5.29
N TRP A 314 23.45 -14.25 -4.84
CA TRP A 314 23.85 -14.44 -3.45
C TRP A 314 25.08 -13.61 -3.08
N HIS A 315 25.19 -13.24 -1.82
CA HIS A 315 26.36 -12.58 -1.25
C HIS A 315 26.71 -13.22 0.10
N ASP A 316 28.01 -13.26 0.41
CA ASP A 316 28.49 -13.72 1.71
C ASP A 316 28.70 -12.52 2.64
N GLY A 317 27.96 -12.49 3.73
CA GLY A 317 28.04 -11.44 4.76
C GLY A 317 27.25 -10.14 4.43
N PRO A 318 27.38 -9.11 5.28
CA PRO A 318 26.63 -7.87 5.14
C PRO A 318 27.04 -7.08 3.90
N GLN A 319 26.05 -6.54 3.20
CA GLN A 319 26.25 -5.81 1.92
C GLN A 319 26.57 -4.33 2.11
N ASP A 320 27.34 -3.78 1.18
CA ASP A 320 27.49 -2.34 0.99
C ASP A 320 26.14 -1.73 0.52
N PRO A 321 25.69 -0.58 1.07
CA PRO A 321 24.47 0.12 0.65
C PRO A 321 24.36 0.38 -0.86
N ARG A 322 25.48 0.59 -1.56
CA ARG A 322 25.52 0.76 -3.02
C ARG A 322 25.20 -0.53 -3.77
N GLN A 323 25.60 -1.68 -3.23
CA GLN A 323 25.27 -2.99 -3.81
C GLN A 323 23.82 -3.33 -3.55
N MET A 324 23.30 -3.04 -2.35
CA MET A 324 21.87 -3.19 -2.02
C MET A 324 20.98 -2.40 -2.98
N MET A 325 21.36 -1.16 -3.30
CA MET A 325 20.60 -0.33 -4.24
C MET A 325 20.61 -0.93 -5.66
N LYS A 326 21.75 -1.40 -6.15
CA LYS A 326 21.83 -2.07 -7.47
C LYS A 326 21.01 -3.36 -7.51
N GLN A 327 21.00 -4.12 -6.42
CA GLN A 327 20.22 -5.35 -6.33
C GLN A 327 18.72 -5.05 -6.26
N SER A 328 18.32 -4.00 -5.54
CA SER A 328 16.92 -3.56 -5.54
C SER A 328 16.44 -3.17 -6.94
N ILE A 329 17.26 -2.47 -7.72
CA ILE A 329 16.94 -2.14 -9.12
C ILE A 329 16.79 -3.43 -9.94
N ARG A 330 17.75 -4.35 -9.83
CA ARG A 330 17.71 -5.62 -10.56
C ARG A 330 16.50 -6.49 -10.15
N PHE A 331 16.17 -6.52 -8.86
CA PHE A 331 14.97 -7.19 -8.37
C PHE A 331 13.70 -6.63 -9.03
N MET A 332 13.64 -5.31 -9.18
CA MET A 332 12.49 -4.65 -9.81
C MET A 332 12.44 -4.90 -11.33
N GLU A 333 13.62 -4.94 -11.99
CA GLU A 333 13.71 -5.34 -13.39
C GLU A 333 13.22 -6.78 -13.59
N ASN A 334 13.66 -7.72 -12.76
CA ASN A 334 13.20 -9.11 -12.78
C ASN A 334 11.68 -9.20 -12.54
N MET A 335 11.13 -8.46 -11.57
CA MET A 335 9.69 -8.42 -11.32
C MET A 335 8.90 -7.91 -12.54
N ALA A 336 9.42 -6.89 -13.21
CA ALA A 336 8.80 -6.33 -14.41
C ALA A 336 8.87 -7.32 -15.60
N GLU A 337 10.01 -8.03 -15.77
CA GLU A 337 10.18 -9.05 -16.81
C GLU A 337 9.27 -10.27 -16.57
N MET A 338 9.11 -10.72 -15.30
CA MET A 338 8.25 -11.86 -14.97
C MET A 338 6.77 -11.55 -15.10
N ALA A 339 6.37 -10.31 -14.86
CA ALA A 339 5.04 -9.83 -15.18
C ALA A 339 4.81 -9.79 -16.70
N GLY A 340 5.90 -9.80 -17.49
CA GLY A 340 5.92 -9.88 -18.94
C GLY A 340 5.74 -11.34 -19.43
N GLY A 341 4.67 -11.65 -20.21
CA GLY A 341 4.45 -12.86 -20.97
C GLY A 341 4.42 -12.53 -22.46
N ASP A 342 3.82 -13.34 -23.30
CA ASP A 342 3.70 -13.09 -24.75
C ASP A 342 2.95 -11.78 -25.06
N GLU A 343 3.58 -10.88 -25.81
CA GLU A 343 3.08 -9.52 -26.13
C GLU A 343 1.72 -9.46 -26.84
N GLU A 344 1.23 -10.57 -27.37
CA GLU A 344 -0.03 -10.65 -28.14
C GLU A 344 -1.29 -10.91 -27.27
N ASP A 345 -1.14 -11.23 -25.96
CA ASP A 345 -2.28 -11.50 -25.08
C ASP A 345 -2.77 -10.20 -24.38
N PRO A 346 -4.03 -9.74 -24.62
CA PRO A 346 -4.59 -8.58 -23.95
C PRO A 346 -4.58 -8.67 -22.40
N GLN A 347 -4.64 -9.89 -21.86
CA GLN A 347 -4.53 -10.13 -20.42
C GLN A 347 -3.10 -9.94 -19.90
N HIS A 348 -2.13 -9.96 -20.79
CA HIS A 348 -0.72 -9.77 -20.45
C HIS A 348 -0.46 -8.34 -19.94
N LEU A 349 -0.90 -7.34 -20.72
CA LEU A 349 -0.75 -5.93 -20.32
C LEU A 349 -1.46 -5.65 -18.98
N HIS A 350 -2.68 -6.18 -18.79
CA HIS A 350 -3.38 -6.07 -17.51
C HIS A 350 -2.55 -6.63 -16.35
N ARG A 351 -1.97 -7.83 -16.48
CA ARG A 351 -1.12 -8.45 -15.45
C ARG A 351 0.14 -7.63 -15.15
N GLN A 352 0.79 -7.09 -16.18
CA GLN A 352 1.94 -6.18 -16.02
C GLN A 352 1.54 -4.93 -15.24
N LEU A 353 0.45 -4.28 -15.60
CA LEU A 353 -0.01 -3.06 -14.94
C LEU A 353 -0.40 -3.32 -13.48
N VAL A 354 -1.03 -4.46 -13.19
CA VAL A 354 -1.33 -4.90 -11.82
C VAL A 354 -0.05 -5.15 -11.01
N ALA A 355 0.96 -5.79 -11.61
CA ALA A 355 2.26 -5.97 -10.95
C ALA A 355 2.93 -4.61 -10.65
N MET A 356 2.87 -3.65 -11.58
CA MET A 356 3.39 -2.29 -11.38
C MET A 356 2.71 -1.54 -10.22
N LEU A 357 1.40 -1.73 -10.00
CA LEU A 357 0.68 -1.14 -8.86
C LEU A 357 1.29 -1.54 -7.50
N ARG A 358 1.87 -2.73 -7.42
CA ARG A 358 2.39 -3.34 -6.19
C ARG A 358 3.86 -3.06 -5.95
N LEU A 359 4.57 -2.51 -6.94
CA LEU A 359 5.98 -2.17 -6.81
C LEU A 359 6.16 -0.95 -5.89
N PRO A 360 7.00 -1.02 -4.85
CA PRO A 360 7.24 0.08 -3.93
C PRO A 360 8.19 1.15 -4.52
N MET A 361 7.97 1.52 -5.78
CA MET A 361 8.77 2.53 -6.49
C MET A 361 7.98 3.81 -6.70
N PRO A 362 8.58 4.98 -6.43
CA PRO A 362 7.95 6.26 -6.75
C PRO A 362 7.58 6.35 -8.24
N GLY A 363 6.35 6.72 -8.54
CA GLY A 363 5.85 6.92 -9.91
C GLY A 363 5.36 5.67 -10.63
N MET A 364 5.62 4.46 -10.14
CA MET A 364 5.16 3.22 -10.81
C MET A 364 3.65 3.02 -10.70
N THR A 365 3.08 3.29 -9.53
CA THR A 365 1.62 3.25 -9.33
C THR A 365 0.92 4.26 -10.23
N GLU A 366 1.44 5.49 -10.30
CA GLU A 366 0.93 6.56 -11.12
C GLU A 366 1.03 6.23 -12.62
N MET A 367 2.13 5.60 -13.04
CA MET A 367 2.33 5.12 -14.41
C MET A 367 1.34 4.00 -14.74
N ALA A 368 1.19 3.01 -13.88
CA ALA A 368 0.25 1.92 -14.08
C ALA A 368 -1.18 2.45 -14.25
N VAL A 369 -1.63 3.34 -13.36
CA VAL A 369 -2.94 3.98 -13.45
C VAL A 369 -3.11 4.75 -14.76
N HIS A 370 -2.10 5.51 -15.17
CA HIS A 370 -2.15 6.26 -16.43
C HIS A 370 -2.31 5.34 -17.65
N LEU A 371 -1.53 4.24 -17.70
CA LEU A 371 -1.64 3.25 -18.78
C LEU A 371 -2.98 2.51 -18.75
N MET A 372 -3.50 2.18 -17.56
CA MET A 372 -4.84 1.59 -17.41
C MET A 372 -5.95 2.53 -17.93
N MET A 373 -5.82 3.85 -17.72
CA MET A 373 -6.73 4.84 -18.30
C MET A 373 -6.63 4.86 -19.83
N GLN A 374 -5.42 4.85 -20.41
CA GLN A 374 -5.22 4.85 -21.86
C GLN A 374 -5.74 3.58 -22.55
N THR A 375 -5.65 2.45 -21.87
CA THR A 375 -6.10 1.15 -22.41
C THR A 375 -7.54 0.81 -22.04
N HIS A 376 -8.23 1.69 -21.31
CA HIS A 376 -9.59 1.49 -20.80
C HIS A 376 -9.72 0.18 -19.97
N ASP A 377 -8.71 -0.14 -19.18
CA ASP A 377 -8.71 -1.31 -18.29
C ASP A 377 -9.53 -1.02 -17.01
N ALA A 378 -10.84 -1.21 -17.08
CA ALA A 378 -11.75 -0.96 -15.97
C ALA A 378 -11.47 -1.82 -14.73
N VAL A 379 -11.05 -3.08 -14.93
CA VAL A 379 -10.72 -3.99 -13.83
C VAL A 379 -9.45 -3.53 -13.13
N GLY A 380 -8.41 -3.18 -13.88
CA GLY A 380 -7.17 -2.62 -13.36
C GLY A 380 -7.40 -1.33 -12.58
N LEU A 381 -8.21 -0.41 -13.11
CA LEU A 381 -8.56 0.84 -12.44
C LEU A 381 -9.32 0.61 -11.12
N ARG A 382 -10.27 -0.33 -11.07
CA ARG A 382 -10.95 -0.70 -9.82
C ARG A 382 -10.00 -1.36 -8.83
N LEU A 383 -9.06 -2.18 -9.30
CA LEU A 383 -8.04 -2.79 -8.44
C LEU A 383 -7.12 -1.70 -7.87
N ALA A 384 -6.73 -0.71 -8.67
CA ALA A 384 -5.95 0.43 -8.19
C ALA A 384 -6.67 1.20 -7.05
N LEU A 385 -8.00 1.37 -7.12
CA LEU A 385 -8.78 1.94 -6.03
C LEU A 385 -8.74 1.10 -4.74
N LEU A 386 -8.57 -0.20 -4.84
CA LEU A 386 -8.54 -1.15 -3.72
C LEU A 386 -7.15 -1.31 -3.09
N GLU A 387 -6.07 -1.07 -3.83
CA GLU A 387 -4.68 -1.20 -3.32
C GLU A 387 -4.29 -0.13 -2.28
N GLY A 388 -5.05 0.95 -2.14
CA GLY A 388 -5.03 1.85 -0.97
C GLY A 388 -3.86 2.83 -0.87
N SER A 389 -2.92 2.86 -1.83
CA SER A 389 -1.73 3.73 -1.79
C SER A 389 -1.81 4.95 -2.72
N LEU A 390 -2.96 5.19 -3.34
CA LEU A 390 -3.14 6.24 -4.34
C LEU A 390 -3.23 7.64 -3.73
N PRO A 391 -2.58 8.64 -4.35
CA PRO A 391 -2.85 10.04 -4.04
C PRO A 391 -4.34 10.39 -4.25
N PRO A 392 -4.94 11.25 -3.40
CA PRO A 392 -6.37 11.60 -3.49
C PRO A 392 -6.83 12.13 -4.86
N VAL A 393 -5.91 12.73 -5.60
CA VAL A 393 -6.13 13.24 -6.96
C VAL A 393 -6.35 12.10 -7.96
N LEU A 394 -5.51 11.06 -7.94
CA LEU A 394 -5.66 9.92 -8.83
C LEU A 394 -6.93 9.13 -8.52
N TYR A 395 -7.31 9.07 -7.26
CA TYR A 395 -8.56 8.46 -6.83
C TYR A 395 -9.77 9.01 -7.56
N ALA A 396 -9.87 10.34 -7.64
CA ALA A 396 -11.01 10.97 -8.29
C ALA A 396 -10.93 10.86 -9.82
N LEU A 397 -9.73 10.93 -10.40
CA LEU A 397 -9.52 10.72 -11.83
C LEU A 397 -9.96 9.32 -12.27
N ILE A 398 -9.62 8.28 -11.50
CA ILE A 398 -10.07 6.91 -11.77
C ILE A 398 -11.60 6.81 -11.72
N LEU A 399 -12.24 7.43 -10.72
CA LEU A 399 -13.70 7.40 -10.61
C LEU A 399 -14.39 8.10 -11.79
N ASP A 400 -13.84 9.21 -12.27
CA ASP A 400 -14.37 9.91 -13.45
C ASP A 400 -14.15 9.09 -14.73
N GLU A 401 -12.98 8.46 -14.88
CA GLU A 401 -12.68 7.59 -16.02
C GLU A 401 -13.63 6.38 -16.07
N LEU A 402 -13.82 5.68 -14.95
CA LEU A 402 -14.78 4.57 -14.85
C LEU A 402 -16.20 5.00 -15.22
N LYS A 403 -16.61 6.20 -14.82
CA LYS A 403 -17.91 6.77 -15.20
C LYS A 403 -17.99 7.08 -16.70
N GLU A 404 -16.94 7.64 -17.30
CA GLU A 404 -16.86 7.93 -18.74
C GLU A 404 -16.90 6.63 -19.56
N MET A 405 -16.29 5.54 -19.05
CA MET A 405 -16.36 4.21 -19.65
C MET A 405 -17.75 3.55 -19.52
N GLY A 406 -18.67 4.14 -18.76
CA GLY A 406 -20.02 3.59 -18.51
C GLY A 406 -20.05 2.44 -17.51
N GLU A 407 -19.00 2.30 -16.69
CA GLU A 407 -18.88 1.23 -15.72
C GLU A 407 -19.86 1.40 -14.54
N PRO A 408 -20.40 0.29 -13.99
CA PRO A 408 -21.36 0.36 -12.91
C PRO A 408 -20.75 0.93 -11.62
N LEU A 409 -21.44 1.92 -11.05
CA LEU A 409 -21.19 2.43 -9.71
C LEU A 409 -22.39 2.07 -8.82
N PRO A 410 -22.21 1.77 -7.54
CA PRO A 410 -21.01 2.00 -6.72
C PRO A 410 -19.91 0.95 -6.92
N CYS A 411 -18.65 1.33 -6.66
CA CYS A 411 -17.51 0.42 -6.58
C CYS A 411 -16.84 0.49 -5.20
N TYR A 412 -16.02 -0.52 -4.88
CA TYR A 412 -15.25 -0.51 -3.65
C TYR A 412 -13.92 0.22 -3.83
N ALA A 413 -13.48 0.85 -2.77
CA ALA A 413 -12.23 1.58 -2.73
C ALA A 413 -11.65 1.60 -1.31
N ARG A 414 -10.35 1.83 -1.17
CA ARG A 414 -9.65 1.89 0.13
C ARG A 414 -8.92 3.23 0.34
N PRO A 415 -9.63 4.37 0.38
CA PRO A 415 -8.99 5.62 0.77
C PRO A 415 -8.47 5.50 2.20
N ASP A 416 -7.21 5.89 2.41
CA ASP A 416 -6.54 5.83 3.73
C ASP A 416 -6.54 4.40 4.35
N GLY A 417 -6.49 3.36 3.48
CA GLY A 417 -6.45 1.96 3.91
C GLY A 417 -7.78 1.36 4.37
N ARG A 418 -8.87 2.11 4.39
CA ARG A 418 -10.20 1.65 4.84
C ARG A 418 -11.08 1.29 3.65
N LEU A 419 -11.58 0.06 3.63
CA LEU A 419 -12.53 -0.37 2.62
C LEU A 419 -13.84 0.41 2.75
N CYS A 420 -14.28 1.04 1.68
CA CYS A 420 -15.55 1.74 1.63
C CYS A 420 -16.24 1.56 0.27
N LEU A 421 -17.57 1.62 0.29
CA LEU A 421 -18.39 1.66 -0.92
C LEU A 421 -18.47 3.12 -1.40
N VAL A 422 -18.00 3.40 -2.61
CA VAL A 422 -17.99 4.75 -3.18
C VAL A 422 -19.31 4.97 -3.93
N PRO A 423 -20.17 5.88 -3.47
CA PRO A 423 -21.43 6.16 -4.15
C PRO A 423 -21.21 6.93 -5.47
N PRO A 424 -22.11 6.80 -6.47
CA PRO A 424 -21.97 7.38 -7.79
C PRO A 424 -21.96 8.92 -7.85
N ARG A 425 -22.14 9.63 -6.72
CA ARG A 425 -22.33 11.10 -6.66
C ARG A 425 -21.42 11.82 -5.69
N ARG A 426 -20.25 11.32 -5.35
CA ARG A 426 -19.33 12.10 -4.54
C ARG A 426 -18.61 13.14 -5.42
N ARG A 427 -18.75 14.44 -5.08
CA ARG A 427 -17.89 15.48 -5.64
C ARG A 427 -16.44 15.15 -5.25
N PRO A 428 -15.46 15.34 -6.16
CA PRO A 428 -14.07 15.17 -5.80
C PRO A 428 -13.75 16.01 -4.55
N PRO A 429 -12.92 15.50 -3.62
CA PRO A 429 -12.60 16.18 -2.36
C PRO A 429 -11.73 17.44 -2.55
N TYR A 430 -11.49 17.87 -3.78
CA TYR A 430 -10.64 18.99 -4.14
C TYR A 430 -11.26 19.86 -5.25
N ASP A 431 -10.62 20.99 -5.48
CA ASP A 431 -10.95 22.01 -6.46
C ASP A 431 -11.09 21.41 -7.87
N ALA A 432 -12.20 21.67 -8.55
CA ALA A 432 -12.46 21.18 -9.90
C ALA A 432 -11.38 21.67 -10.89
N ASP A 433 -10.87 22.90 -10.71
CA ASP A 433 -9.82 23.44 -11.57
C ASP A 433 -8.47 22.70 -11.37
N LEU A 434 -8.18 22.24 -10.15
CA LEU A 434 -7.03 21.38 -9.88
C LEU A 434 -7.19 20.01 -10.55
N HIS A 435 -8.39 19.45 -10.51
CA HIS A 435 -8.70 18.19 -11.16
C HIS A 435 -8.46 18.24 -12.67
N ASP A 436 -9.00 19.28 -13.33
CA ASP A 436 -8.80 19.51 -14.76
C ASP A 436 -7.32 19.74 -15.11
N LEU A 437 -6.60 20.48 -14.27
CA LEU A 437 -5.16 20.71 -14.45
C LEU A 437 -4.37 19.40 -14.39
N VAL A 438 -4.62 18.57 -13.36
CA VAL A 438 -3.90 17.29 -13.18
C VAL A 438 -4.21 16.32 -14.32
N ARG A 439 -5.48 16.22 -14.72
CA ARG A 439 -5.90 15.39 -15.86
C ARG A 439 -5.17 15.78 -17.14
N GLU A 440 -5.12 17.06 -17.46
CA GLU A 440 -4.43 17.58 -18.64
C GLU A 440 -2.91 17.37 -18.59
N LEU A 441 -2.30 17.52 -17.40
CA LEU A 441 -0.87 17.26 -17.21
C LEU A 441 -0.53 15.77 -17.36
N LEU A 442 -1.38 14.87 -16.88
CA LEU A 442 -1.21 13.43 -17.06
C LEU A 442 -1.28 13.05 -18.54
N HIS A 443 -2.23 13.62 -19.29
CA HIS A 443 -2.33 13.36 -20.73
C HIS A 443 -1.13 13.86 -21.55
N ARG A 444 -0.42 14.89 -21.07
CA ARG A 444 0.74 15.48 -21.76
C ARG A 444 2.09 14.88 -21.41
N ASN A 445 2.18 14.18 -20.28
CA ASN A 445 3.46 13.71 -19.74
C ASN A 445 3.42 12.20 -19.50
N HIS A 446 4.31 11.47 -20.17
CA HIS A 446 4.34 10.00 -20.18
C HIS A 446 5.48 9.38 -19.37
N GLY A 447 6.31 10.17 -18.68
CA GLY A 447 7.42 9.66 -17.86
C GLY A 447 7.04 9.38 -16.42
N SER A 448 7.49 8.26 -15.82
CA SER A 448 7.12 7.86 -14.45
C SER A 448 7.46 8.92 -13.39
N ALA A 449 8.65 9.54 -13.47
CA ALA A 449 9.07 10.59 -12.54
C ALA A 449 8.16 11.83 -12.64
N ALA A 450 7.74 12.22 -13.86
CA ALA A 450 6.82 13.33 -14.05
C ALA A 450 5.44 13.03 -13.47
N LEU A 451 4.95 11.78 -13.58
CA LEU A 451 3.65 11.39 -13.06
C LEU A 451 3.59 11.42 -11.52
N ASP A 452 4.66 11.01 -10.83
CA ASP A 452 4.74 11.15 -9.36
C ASP A 452 4.67 12.62 -8.93
N VAL A 453 5.42 13.50 -9.61
CA VAL A 453 5.37 14.96 -9.35
C VAL A 453 3.97 15.52 -9.59
N VAL A 454 3.30 15.11 -10.68
CA VAL A 454 1.92 15.53 -10.99
C VAL A 454 0.98 15.12 -9.86
N ALA A 455 1.03 13.88 -9.42
CA ALA A 455 0.09 13.35 -8.45
C ALA A 455 0.31 13.90 -7.03
N ARG A 456 1.56 14.15 -6.63
CA ARG A 456 1.93 14.52 -5.26
C ARG A 456 2.29 15.99 -5.07
N GLN A 457 3.06 16.57 -5.97
CA GLN A 457 3.58 17.93 -5.79
C GLN A 457 2.66 19.01 -6.39
N ILE A 458 2.04 18.76 -7.55
CA ILE A 458 1.15 19.75 -8.18
C ILE A 458 -0.02 20.17 -7.27
N PRO A 459 -0.71 19.26 -6.55
CA PRO A 459 -1.76 19.65 -5.61
C PRO A 459 -1.25 20.55 -4.49
N GLN A 460 -0.02 20.36 -4.01
CA GLN A 460 0.59 21.19 -2.98
C GLN A 460 0.94 22.58 -3.52
N LEU A 461 1.55 22.65 -4.70
CA LEU A 461 1.86 23.91 -5.38
C LEU A 461 0.59 24.70 -5.69
N TRP A 462 -0.46 24.04 -6.18
CA TRP A 462 -1.77 24.66 -6.44
C TRP A 462 -2.35 25.33 -5.20
N ARG A 463 -2.31 24.67 -4.06
CA ARG A 463 -2.80 25.25 -2.77
C ARG A 463 -1.99 26.46 -2.33
N ARG A 464 -0.71 26.56 -2.69
CA ARG A 464 0.19 27.69 -2.37
C ARG A 464 0.08 28.86 -3.35
N LEU A 465 -0.56 28.65 -4.51
CA LEU A 465 -0.82 29.74 -5.44
C LEU A 465 -1.80 30.75 -4.83
N PRO A 466 -1.63 32.08 -5.08
CA PRO A 466 -2.60 33.07 -4.67
C PRO A 466 -3.93 32.81 -5.37
N GLU A 467 -5.01 33.15 -4.69
CA GLU A 467 -6.37 32.98 -5.20
C GLU A 467 -6.58 33.67 -6.57
N SER A 468 -5.95 34.84 -6.76
CA SER A 468 -5.94 35.54 -8.06
C SER A 468 -5.34 34.71 -9.20
N ALA A 469 -4.28 33.92 -8.93
CA ALA A 469 -3.65 33.05 -9.93
C ALA A 469 -4.55 31.86 -10.24
N ARG A 470 -5.17 31.25 -9.22
CA ARG A 470 -6.12 30.15 -9.38
C ARG A 470 -7.36 30.57 -10.14
N ARG A 471 -7.94 31.73 -9.81
CA ARG A 471 -9.06 32.32 -10.56
C ARG A 471 -8.69 32.65 -11.99
N HIS A 472 -7.45 33.09 -12.24
CA HIS A 472 -7.00 33.38 -13.60
C HIS A 472 -6.90 32.10 -14.44
N TYR A 473 -6.41 31.00 -13.87
CA TYR A 473 -6.43 29.68 -14.52
C TYR A 473 -7.87 29.26 -14.90
N ALA A 474 -8.81 29.35 -13.95
CA ALA A 474 -10.21 28.98 -14.15
C ALA A 474 -10.91 29.82 -15.23
N GLN A 475 -10.60 31.12 -15.30
CA GLN A 475 -11.26 32.04 -16.23
C GLN A 475 -10.65 32.04 -17.63
N CYS A 476 -9.33 31.93 -17.74
CA CYS A 476 -8.66 32.20 -19.02
C CYS A 476 -8.40 30.96 -19.87
N ARG A 477 -8.31 29.76 -19.26
CA ARG A 477 -7.95 28.48 -19.95
C ARG A 477 -6.97 28.65 -21.14
N ASP A 478 -6.16 29.76 -21.10
CA ASP A 478 -5.25 30.18 -22.17
C ASP A 478 -3.98 29.33 -22.28
N GLY A 479 -3.91 28.25 -21.51
CA GLY A 479 -2.77 27.35 -21.50
C GLY A 479 -1.51 27.88 -20.83
N VAL A 480 -1.49 29.13 -20.36
CA VAL A 480 -0.32 29.77 -19.73
C VAL A 480 0.15 29.00 -18.50
N TRP A 481 -0.76 28.74 -17.59
CA TRP A 481 -0.46 27.97 -16.37
C TRP A 481 -0.16 26.50 -16.66
N LEU A 482 -0.91 25.90 -17.58
CA LEU A 482 -0.68 24.51 -17.99
C LEU A 482 0.72 24.33 -18.58
N THR A 483 1.14 25.24 -19.47
CA THR A 483 2.49 25.23 -20.04
C THR A 483 3.57 25.50 -18.99
N ALA A 484 3.29 26.40 -18.02
CA ALA A 484 4.21 26.66 -16.91
C ALA A 484 4.36 25.44 -15.99
N PHE A 485 3.29 24.74 -15.67
CA PHE A 485 3.32 23.49 -14.91
C PHE A 485 4.02 22.36 -15.69
N SER A 486 3.79 22.24 -17.01
CA SER A 486 4.52 21.26 -17.84
C SER A 486 6.03 21.52 -17.84
N ALA A 487 6.45 22.77 -17.96
CA ALA A 487 7.88 23.12 -17.87
C ALA A 487 8.46 22.85 -16.46
N TYR A 488 7.67 23.11 -15.41
CA TYR A 488 8.06 22.79 -14.03
C TYR A 488 8.26 21.28 -13.84
N LEU A 489 7.37 20.45 -14.37
CA LEU A 489 7.47 18.98 -14.33
C LEU A 489 8.75 18.47 -15.00
N MET A 490 9.10 19.02 -16.15
CA MET A 490 10.34 18.65 -16.88
C MET A 490 11.58 19.01 -16.08
N LEU A 491 11.58 20.16 -15.40
CA LEU A 491 12.68 20.56 -14.52
C LEU A 491 12.84 19.58 -13.35
N GLU A 492 11.75 19.24 -12.66
CA GLU A 492 11.75 18.29 -11.53
C GLU A 492 12.12 16.86 -11.98
N ALA A 493 11.79 16.48 -13.20
CA ALA A 493 12.22 15.23 -13.82
C ALA A 493 13.72 15.22 -14.23
N GLY A 494 14.46 16.32 -13.99
CA GLY A 494 15.89 16.43 -14.28
C GLY A 494 16.22 16.80 -15.72
N ASP A 495 15.25 17.27 -16.52
CA ASP A 495 15.46 17.74 -17.89
C ASP A 495 15.21 19.25 -18.05
N PRO A 496 16.18 20.11 -17.62
CA PRO A 496 16.07 21.56 -17.75
C PRO A 496 16.03 22.02 -19.22
N MET A 497 16.62 21.26 -20.15
CA MET A 497 16.63 21.63 -21.57
C MET A 497 15.23 21.47 -22.19
N ALA A 498 14.51 20.41 -21.85
CA ALA A 498 13.12 20.23 -22.26
C ALA A 498 12.21 21.33 -21.64
N ALA A 499 12.42 21.68 -20.37
CA ALA A 499 11.71 22.76 -19.72
C ALA A 499 11.90 24.09 -20.46
N ASP A 500 13.14 24.47 -20.80
CA ASP A 500 13.44 25.69 -21.55
C ASP A 500 12.84 25.67 -22.96
N LYS A 501 12.85 24.52 -23.64
CA LYS A 501 12.21 24.34 -24.95
C LYS A 501 10.71 24.61 -24.88
N VAL A 502 10.02 24.08 -23.90
CA VAL A 502 8.57 24.30 -23.67
C VAL A 502 8.29 25.80 -23.40
N LEU A 503 9.13 26.46 -22.58
CA LEU A 503 8.98 27.87 -22.29
C LEU A 503 9.23 28.78 -23.50
N CYS A 504 10.13 28.39 -24.42
CA CYS A 504 10.43 29.14 -25.63
C CYS A 504 9.38 28.94 -26.73
N GLN A 505 8.77 27.76 -26.80
CA GLN A 505 7.76 27.42 -27.81
C GLN A 505 6.33 27.84 -27.41
N ALA A 506 6.14 28.37 -26.21
CA ALA A 506 4.85 28.80 -25.71
C ALA A 506 4.23 29.94 -26.54
N TYR A 507 2.93 29.90 -26.75
CA TYR A 507 2.18 30.95 -27.49
C TYR A 507 2.33 32.34 -26.85
N HIS A 508 2.47 32.42 -25.50
CA HIS A 508 2.71 33.65 -24.75
C HIS A 508 3.97 33.53 -23.86
N PRO A 509 5.18 33.53 -24.41
CA PRO A 509 6.41 33.18 -23.67
C PRO A 509 6.65 34.04 -22.41
N LYS A 510 6.38 35.34 -22.48
CA LYS A 510 6.57 36.26 -21.32
C LYS A 510 5.60 35.95 -20.17
N ARG A 511 4.35 35.61 -20.46
CA ARG A 511 3.35 35.27 -19.45
C ARG A 511 3.67 33.91 -18.82
N VAL A 512 4.00 32.92 -19.65
CA VAL A 512 4.37 31.57 -19.22
C VAL A 512 5.61 31.62 -18.33
N ARG A 513 6.66 32.36 -18.71
CA ARG A 513 7.87 32.53 -17.88
C ARG A 513 7.58 33.19 -16.54
N ARG A 514 6.65 34.15 -16.47
CA ARG A 514 6.24 34.74 -15.18
C ARG A 514 5.50 33.72 -14.30
N ALA A 515 4.58 32.95 -14.85
CA ALA A 515 3.88 31.88 -14.15
C ALA A 515 4.87 30.79 -13.66
N TYR A 516 5.79 30.36 -14.52
CA TYR A 516 6.85 29.40 -14.19
C TYR A 516 7.77 29.90 -13.06
N GLN A 517 8.21 31.16 -13.09
CA GLN A 517 8.99 31.75 -12.00
C GLN A 517 8.23 31.81 -10.68
N GLN A 518 6.91 32.00 -10.72
CA GLN A 518 6.08 31.91 -9.53
C GLN A 518 6.00 30.50 -8.96
N LEU A 519 5.96 29.46 -9.81
CA LEU A 519 6.01 28.07 -9.39
C LEU A 519 7.35 27.75 -8.72
N ILE A 520 8.49 28.08 -9.37
CA ILE A 520 9.83 27.81 -8.81
C ILE A 520 10.04 28.51 -7.47
N ARG A 521 9.71 29.80 -7.34
CA ARG A 521 9.86 30.51 -6.07
C ARG A 521 9.08 29.88 -4.93
N ARG A 522 8.01 29.15 -5.21
CA ARG A 522 7.14 28.49 -4.23
C ARG A 522 7.52 27.02 -4.01
N SER A 523 8.16 26.38 -4.99
CA SER A 523 8.76 25.06 -4.83
C SER A 523 10.05 25.12 -4.01
N SER A 524 10.89 26.14 -4.17
CA SER A 524 12.12 26.33 -3.37
C SER A 524 11.84 26.29 -1.87
N SER A 525 10.67 26.78 -1.44
CA SER A 525 10.21 26.64 -0.05
C SER A 525 9.76 25.21 0.31
N ILE A 526 9.67 24.29 -0.63
CA ILE A 526 9.42 22.86 -0.40
C ILE A 526 10.75 22.15 -0.16
N HIS A 527 11.78 22.45 -0.96
CA HIS A 527 13.10 21.82 -0.87
C HIS A 527 13.95 22.29 0.33
N GLU A 528 13.68 23.48 0.90
CA GLU A 528 14.33 23.92 2.13
C GLU A 528 13.80 23.25 3.41
N VAL A 529 12.77 22.41 3.29
CA VAL A 529 12.11 21.74 4.44
C VAL A 529 12.45 20.25 4.52
N TYR A 530 13.16 19.69 3.49
CA TYR A 530 13.63 18.29 3.47
C TYR A 530 15.12 18.17 3.79
#